data_a06a5f0532ccf1d322a4d1c4d0cc5dae
#
_entry.id   a06a5f0532ccf1d322a4d1c4d0cc5dae
#
_cell.length_a   1.000
_cell.length_b   1.000
_cell.length_c   1.000
_cell.angle_alpha   90.00
_cell.angle_beta   90.00
_cell.angle_gamma   90.00
#
_symmetry.space_group_name_H-M   'P 1'
#
loop_
_entity.id
_entity.type
_entity.pdbx_description
1 polymer ?
#
loop_
_entity_poly.entity_id
_entity_poly.type
_entity_poly.pdbx_seq_one_letter_code
_entity_poly.pdbx_strand_id
1 'polypeptide(L)'
;MLPHDQRFTHIGRNRLSKPVCLVTGVGPAKGTGGEIVKRFAEGGYQVAMLARNTENLKTLEKNIENAVAFPCDVGDLELLVKTIEQIKETLGHPEVVIHNALRSVRGSILELDPDDLERNFRVNTTALLHLARETLPAMIDAGKGAILVTGNT
;
A
#
# COMPACT_ATOMS: atom_id res chain seq x y z
N MET A 1 30.95 -40.77 -10.35
CA MET A 1 31.20 -40.33 -8.95
C MET A 1 31.09 -38.80 -8.96
N LEU A 2 29.90 -38.26 -8.71
CA LEU A 2 29.62 -36.81 -8.66
C LEU A 2 29.66 -36.37 -7.20
N PRO A 3 30.35 -35.30 -6.85
CA PRO A 3 30.29 -34.79 -5.46
C PRO A 3 28.97 -34.09 -5.20
N HIS A 4 28.37 -34.53 -4.13
CA HIS A 4 27.23 -33.94 -3.45
C HIS A 4 27.59 -32.62 -2.80
N ASP A 5 26.54 -31.81 -2.65
CA ASP A 5 26.33 -30.83 -1.57
C ASP A 5 26.82 -29.41 -1.83
N GLN A 6 25.97 -28.66 -2.49
CA GLN A 6 25.86 -27.25 -2.13
C GLN A 6 24.45 -27.00 -1.55
N ARG A 7 24.36 -27.18 -0.25
CA ARG A 7 23.26 -26.67 0.57
C ARG A 7 23.22 -25.16 0.39
N PHE A 8 22.15 -24.70 -0.21
CA PHE A 8 21.78 -23.29 -0.15
C PHE A 8 21.70 -22.90 1.33
N THR A 9 22.73 -22.28 1.83
CA THR A 9 22.68 -21.57 3.10
C THR A 9 21.65 -20.46 2.95
N HIS A 10 20.49 -20.65 3.56
CA HIS A 10 19.56 -19.58 3.84
C HIS A 10 20.34 -18.47 4.55
N ILE A 11 20.66 -17.42 3.78
CA ILE A 11 21.18 -16.18 4.34
C ILE A 11 20.15 -15.72 5.37
N GLY A 12 20.58 -15.70 6.63
CA GLY A 12 19.73 -15.39 7.77
C GLY A 12 18.97 -14.07 7.54
N ARG A 13 17.63 -14.16 7.51
CA ARG A 13 16.78 -12.98 7.59
C ARG A 13 17.19 -12.23 8.85
N ASN A 14 17.64 -11.01 8.66
CA ASN A 14 17.89 -10.08 9.75
C ASN A 14 16.61 -9.98 10.58
N ARG A 15 16.59 -10.54 11.79
CA ARG A 15 15.44 -10.61 12.69
C ARG A 15 15.00 -9.25 13.24
N LEU A 16 15.51 -8.15 12.70
CA LEU A 16 15.33 -6.79 13.22
C LEU A 16 14.42 -5.90 12.35
N SER A 17 14.03 -6.29 11.13
CA SER A 17 13.13 -5.49 10.32
C SER A 17 11.67 -5.87 10.57
N LYS A 18 10.85 -4.89 10.95
CA LYS A 18 9.40 -5.06 11.08
C LYS A 18 8.79 -5.40 9.71
N PRO A 19 7.73 -6.23 9.65
CA PRO A 19 6.99 -6.44 8.41
C PRO A 19 6.38 -5.12 7.93
N VAL A 20 6.27 -4.94 6.63
CA VAL A 20 5.75 -3.71 6.02
C VAL A 20 4.29 -3.88 5.60
N CYS A 21 3.44 -2.93 6.00
CA CYS A 21 2.08 -2.78 5.51
C CYS A 21 1.97 -1.49 4.69
N LEU A 22 1.47 -1.59 3.45
CA LEU A 22 1.20 -0.44 2.59
C LEU A 22 -0.31 -0.16 2.60
N VAL A 23 -0.71 1.07 2.93
CA VAL A 23 -2.12 1.49 2.97
C VAL A 23 -2.33 2.68 2.05
N THR A 24 -3.22 2.56 1.08
CA THR A 24 -3.63 3.68 0.22
C THR A 24 -4.89 4.35 0.74
N GLY A 25 -5.13 5.60 0.36
CA GLY A 25 -6.34 6.32 0.75
C GLY A 25 -6.41 6.66 2.23
N VAL A 26 -5.25 6.97 2.82
CA VAL A 26 -5.17 7.35 4.23
C VAL A 26 -5.72 8.75 4.42
N GLY A 27 -6.87 8.84 5.05
CA GLY A 27 -7.55 10.09 5.40
C GLY A 27 -7.25 10.57 6.82
N PRO A 28 -8.18 11.30 7.44
CA PRO A 28 -8.04 11.72 8.85
C PRO A 28 -7.88 10.53 9.80
N ALA A 29 -7.30 10.78 10.98
CA ALA A 29 -7.02 9.77 12.00
C ALA A 29 -8.24 8.91 12.40
N LYS A 30 -9.44 9.52 12.45
CA LYS A 30 -10.70 8.82 12.76
C LYS A 30 -11.40 8.23 11.52
N GLY A 31 -10.79 8.30 10.34
CA GLY A 31 -11.30 7.67 9.13
C GLY A 31 -10.82 6.22 9.00
N THR A 32 -11.47 5.43 8.13
CA THR A 32 -11.12 4.02 7.89
C THR A 32 -9.62 3.83 7.65
N GLY A 33 -9.01 4.63 6.76
CA GLY A 33 -7.57 4.54 6.48
C GLY A 33 -6.70 4.86 7.69
N GLY A 34 -7.06 5.85 8.50
CA GLY A 34 -6.34 6.20 9.73
C GLY A 34 -6.39 5.10 10.79
N GLU A 35 -7.56 4.49 10.98
CA GLU A 35 -7.73 3.37 11.93
C GLU A 35 -6.99 2.11 11.46
N ILE A 36 -6.96 1.84 10.15
CA ILE A 36 -6.15 0.76 9.58
C ILE A 36 -4.67 0.97 9.89
N VAL A 37 -4.14 2.17 9.63
CA VAL A 37 -2.75 2.53 9.92
C VAL A 37 -2.41 2.29 11.39
N LYS A 38 -3.24 2.81 12.30
CA LYS A 38 -3.07 2.63 13.74
C LYS A 38 -3.05 1.15 14.11
N ARG A 39 -4.01 0.37 13.64
CA ARG A 39 -4.12 -1.04 13.96
C ARG A 39 -2.92 -1.87 13.51
N PHE A 40 -2.40 -1.61 12.31
CA PHE A 40 -1.21 -2.32 11.81
C PHE A 40 0.06 -1.87 12.52
N ALA A 41 0.21 -0.59 12.83
CA ALA A 41 1.35 -0.08 13.60
C ALA A 41 1.40 -0.69 15.01
N GLU A 42 0.25 -0.74 15.72
CA GLU A 42 0.09 -1.43 17.00
C GLU A 42 0.34 -2.95 16.89
N GLY A 43 0.05 -3.54 15.74
CA GLY A 43 0.33 -4.95 15.41
C GLY A 43 1.81 -5.23 15.08
N GLY A 44 2.69 -4.24 15.18
CA GLY A 44 4.13 -4.39 14.98
C GLY A 44 4.61 -4.21 13.54
N TYR A 45 3.76 -3.71 12.64
CA TYR A 45 4.16 -3.38 11.27
C TYR A 45 4.82 -2.00 11.17
N GLN A 46 5.73 -1.87 10.22
CA GLN A 46 6.07 -0.57 9.64
C GLN A 46 5.00 -0.23 8.59
N VAL A 47 4.32 0.90 8.72
CA VAL A 47 3.19 1.24 7.85
C VAL A 47 3.54 2.36 6.89
N ALA A 48 3.53 2.07 5.59
CA ALA A 48 3.61 3.07 4.54
C ALA A 48 2.22 3.65 4.25
N MET A 49 2.05 4.94 4.46
CA MET A 49 0.78 5.66 4.29
C MET A 49 0.76 6.45 2.98
N LEU A 50 -0.14 6.12 2.06
CA LEU A 50 -0.31 6.82 0.79
C LEU A 50 -1.60 7.63 0.76
N ALA A 51 -1.49 8.93 0.50
CA ALA A 51 -2.62 9.82 0.27
C ALA A 51 -2.18 11.11 -0.42
N ARG A 52 -3.14 11.85 -0.96
CA ARG A 52 -2.91 13.16 -1.57
C ARG A 52 -2.75 14.28 -0.53
N ASN A 53 -3.44 14.15 0.62
CA ASN A 53 -3.42 15.16 1.66
C ASN A 53 -2.18 15.00 2.55
N THR A 54 -1.15 15.78 2.26
CA THR A 54 0.13 15.76 2.96
C THR A 54 0.00 16.14 4.45
N GLU A 55 -0.90 17.06 4.81
CA GLU A 55 -1.07 17.49 6.20
C GLU A 55 -1.65 16.39 7.08
N ASN A 56 -2.63 15.63 6.55
CA ASN A 56 -3.16 14.47 7.26
C ASN A 56 -2.06 13.40 7.46
N LEU A 57 -1.27 13.13 6.42
CA LEU A 57 -0.17 12.17 6.50
C LEU A 57 0.86 12.57 7.55
N LYS A 58 1.32 13.82 7.55
CA LYS A 58 2.27 14.35 8.53
C LYS A 58 1.73 14.29 9.96
N THR A 59 0.43 14.57 10.12
CA THR A 59 -0.22 14.47 11.43
C THR A 59 -0.23 13.04 11.95
N LEU A 60 -0.55 12.07 11.11
CA LEU A 60 -0.53 10.66 11.47
C LEU A 60 0.89 10.16 11.74
N GLU A 61 1.86 10.50 10.89
CA GLU A 61 3.27 10.14 11.06
C GLU A 61 3.84 10.64 12.39
N LYS A 62 3.47 11.86 12.81
CA LYS A 62 3.89 12.43 14.09
C LYS A 62 3.28 11.72 15.30
N ASN A 63 2.06 11.19 15.16
CA ASN A 63 1.27 10.65 16.28
C ASN A 63 1.25 9.12 16.35
N ILE A 64 1.67 8.43 15.30
CA ILE A 64 1.67 6.96 15.24
C ILE A 64 3.10 6.48 14.97
N GLU A 65 3.68 5.86 15.98
CA GLU A 65 5.00 5.21 15.83
C GLU A 65 4.94 4.14 14.72
N ASN A 66 6.00 4.06 13.93
CA ASN A 66 6.12 3.14 12.78
C ASN A 66 5.20 3.44 11.59
N ALA A 67 4.56 4.60 11.52
CA ALA A 67 3.86 5.07 10.35
C ALA A 67 4.71 6.09 9.57
N VAL A 68 4.85 5.93 8.26
CA VAL A 68 5.67 6.79 7.39
C VAL A 68 4.82 7.33 6.24
N ALA A 69 4.92 8.62 6.00
CA ALA A 69 4.14 9.35 5.00
C ALA A 69 4.77 9.27 3.61
N PHE A 70 3.98 8.85 2.63
CA PHE A 70 4.33 8.87 1.20
C PHE A 70 3.22 9.61 0.43
N PRO A 71 3.37 10.92 0.19
CA PRO A 71 2.40 11.68 -0.60
C PRO A 71 2.27 11.11 -2.00
N CYS A 72 1.07 10.65 -2.37
CA CYS A 72 0.82 10.01 -3.64
C CYS A 72 -0.66 10.12 -4.04
N ASP A 73 -0.93 10.53 -5.27
CA ASP A 73 -2.21 10.29 -5.92
C ASP A 73 -2.15 8.93 -6.62
N VAL A 74 -2.88 7.95 -6.13
CA VAL A 74 -2.90 6.60 -6.72
C VAL A 74 -3.53 6.58 -8.12
N GLY A 75 -4.23 7.65 -8.53
CA GLY A 75 -4.72 7.84 -9.88
C GLY A 75 -3.61 8.25 -10.88
N ASP A 76 -2.49 8.75 -10.39
CA ASP A 76 -1.27 8.92 -11.16
C ASP A 76 -0.44 7.61 -11.06
N LEU A 77 -0.60 6.76 -12.08
CA LEU A 77 -0.03 5.41 -12.06
C LEU A 77 1.51 5.40 -12.14
N GLU A 78 2.12 6.38 -12.77
CA GLU A 78 3.58 6.50 -12.82
C GLU A 78 4.12 6.92 -11.45
N LEU A 79 3.48 7.90 -10.83
CA LEU A 79 3.82 8.31 -9.46
C LEU A 79 3.63 7.17 -8.47
N LEU A 80 2.54 6.39 -8.62
CA LEU A 80 2.26 5.24 -7.76
C LEU A 80 3.40 4.21 -7.83
N VAL A 81 3.84 3.83 -9.03
CA VAL A 81 4.95 2.88 -9.19
C VAL A 81 6.24 3.40 -8.56
N LYS A 82 6.60 4.66 -8.82
CA LYS A 82 7.78 5.30 -8.21
C LYS A 82 7.69 5.34 -6.68
N THR A 83 6.49 5.62 -6.15
CA THR A 83 6.27 5.66 -4.71
C THR A 83 6.42 4.27 -4.09
N ILE A 84 5.94 3.21 -4.76
CA ILE A 84 6.12 1.83 -4.28
C ILE A 84 7.60 1.44 -4.26
N GLU A 85 8.38 1.82 -5.28
CA GLU A 85 9.82 1.61 -5.30
C GLU A 85 10.51 2.32 -4.14
N GLN A 86 10.17 3.58 -3.89
CA GLN A 86 10.68 4.33 -2.74
C GLN A 86 10.33 3.65 -1.40
N ILE A 87 9.13 3.09 -1.27
CA ILE A 87 8.73 2.32 -0.07
C ILE A 87 9.62 1.09 0.08
N LYS A 88 9.84 0.32 -1.00
CA LYS A 88 10.71 -0.86 -1.00
C LYS A 88 12.12 -0.53 -0.54
N GLU A 89 12.68 0.59 -1.01
CA GLU A 89 14.02 1.07 -0.63
C GLU A 89 14.09 1.54 0.82
N THR A 90 13.04 2.21 1.31
CA THR A 90 13.04 2.86 2.64
C THR A 90 12.64 1.92 3.76
N LEU A 91 11.60 1.11 3.54
CA LEU A 91 10.96 0.27 4.56
C LEU A 91 11.13 -1.23 4.28
N GLY A 92 11.34 -1.61 3.03
CA GLY A 92 11.35 -2.98 2.56
C GLY A 92 10.08 -3.36 1.79
N HIS A 93 10.05 -4.60 1.31
CA HIS A 93 8.92 -5.10 0.52
C HIS A 93 7.66 -5.25 1.38
N PRO A 94 6.49 -4.69 0.94
CA PRO A 94 5.23 -4.88 1.64
C PRO A 94 4.82 -6.35 1.73
N GLU A 95 4.51 -6.82 2.95
CA GLU A 95 3.88 -8.13 3.18
C GLU A 95 2.35 -8.02 3.16
N VAL A 96 1.82 -6.83 3.46
CA VAL A 96 0.38 -6.55 3.40
C VAL A 96 0.18 -5.27 2.59
N VAL A 97 -0.77 -5.33 1.67
CA VAL A 97 -1.22 -4.16 0.90
C VAL A 97 -2.71 -3.97 1.14
N ILE A 98 -3.11 -2.77 1.53
CA ILE A 98 -4.51 -2.42 1.74
C ILE A 98 -4.89 -1.28 0.82
N HIS A 99 -5.64 -1.60 -0.23
CA HIS A 99 -6.18 -0.60 -1.14
C HIS A 99 -7.47 -0.04 -0.58
N ASN A 100 -7.34 1.10 0.14
CA ASN A 100 -8.46 1.82 0.74
C ASN A 100 -8.77 3.13 0.00
N ALA A 101 -8.00 3.47 -1.03
CA ALA A 101 -8.29 4.65 -1.84
C ALA A 101 -9.59 4.42 -2.64
N LEU A 102 -10.49 5.37 -2.53
CA LEU A 102 -11.76 5.39 -3.23
C LEU A 102 -11.95 6.74 -3.94
N ARG A 103 -12.34 6.68 -5.19
CA ARG A 103 -12.93 7.80 -5.92
C ARG A 103 -14.37 7.44 -6.27
N SER A 104 -15.31 8.31 -5.97
CA SER A 104 -16.69 8.20 -6.40
C SER A 104 -17.22 9.58 -6.79
N VAL A 105 -18.13 9.60 -7.75
CA VAL A 105 -18.90 10.78 -8.15
C VAL A 105 -20.36 10.45 -8.00
N ARG A 106 -21.13 11.39 -7.47
CA ARG A 106 -22.57 11.26 -7.29
C ARG A 106 -23.27 12.22 -8.25
N GLY A 107 -24.37 11.78 -8.84
CA GLY A 107 -25.16 12.59 -9.74
C GLY A 107 -26.16 11.75 -10.53
N SER A 108 -26.99 12.41 -11.34
CA SER A 108 -27.83 11.75 -12.31
C SER A 108 -26.98 11.16 -13.42
N ILE A 109 -27.33 9.96 -13.91
CA ILE A 109 -26.64 9.32 -15.05
C ILE A 109 -26.62 10.21 -16.30
N LEU A 110 -27.57 11.12 -16.44
CA LEU A 110 -27.69 12.04 -17.56
C LEU A 110 -26.76 13.26 -17.44
N GLU A 111 -26.20 13.50 -16.24
CA GLU A 111 -25.39 14.68 -15.93
C GLU A 111 -23.93 14.32 -15.59
N LEU A 112 -23.65 13.04 -15.31
CA LEU A 112 -22.31 12.60 -15.00
C LEU A 112 -21.37 12.73 -16.20
N ASP A 113 -20.21 13.32 -15.98
CA ASP A 113 -19.14 13.36 -16.98
C ASP A 113 -18.61 11.93 -17.21
N PRO A 114 -18.61 11.43 -18.47
CA PRO A 114 -18.01 10.13 -18.78
C PRO A 114 -16.55 9.98 -18.30
N ASP A 115 -15.77 11.07 -18.31
CA ASP A 115 -14.40 11.08 -17.82
C ASP A 115 -14.31 10.76 -16.32
N ASP A 116 -15.35 11.03 -15.55
CA ASP A 116 -15.38 10.65 -14.13
C ASP A 116 -15.43 9.13 -13.93
N LEU A 117 -16.09 8.40 -14.85
CA LEU A 117 -16.06 6.94 -14.82
C LEU A 117 -14.63 6.41 -15.04
N GLU A 118 -13.92 6.95 -16.00
CA GLU A 118 -12.52 6.56 -16.26
C GLU A 118 -11.62 6.89 -15.08
N ARG A 119 -11.76 8.08 -14.49
CA ARG A 119 -11.01 8.47 -13.28
C ARG A 119 -11.34 7.57 -12.09
N ASN A 120 -12.61 7.21 -11.91
CA ASN A 120 -13.04 6.27 -10.87
C ASN A 120 -12.41 4.89 -11.09
N PHE A 121 -12.47 4.38 -12.32
CA PHE A 121 -11.88 3.10 -12.67
C PHE A 121 -10.36 3.09 -12.44
N ARG A 122 -9.68 4.18 -12.79
CA ARG A 122 -8.25 4.33 -12.59
C ARG A 122 -7.87 4.25 -11.11
N VAL A 123 -8.55 4.96 -10.23
CA VAL A 123 -8.28 4.95 -8.79
C VAL A 123 -8.70 3.63 -8.15
N ASN A 124 -9.90 3.14 -8.47
CA ASN A 124 -10.49 2.03 -7.73
C ASN A 124 -10.00 0.66 -8.22
N THR A 125 -9.59 0.55 -9.49
CA THR A 125 -9.28 -0.73 -10.15
C THR A 125 -7.86 -0.77 -10.72
N THR A 126 -7.50 0.19 -11.59
CA THR A 126 -6.19 0.14 -12.26
C THR A 126 -5.05 0.33 -11.26
N ALA A 127 -5.20 1.21 -10.27
CA ALA A 127 -4.23 1.38 -9.20
C ALA A 127 -4.00 0.09 -8.40
N LEU A 128 -5.07 -0.68 -8.11
CA LEU A 128 -4.96 -1.97 -7.44
C LEU A 128 -4.14 -2.97 -8.28
N LEU A 129 -4.32 -3.00 -9.61
CA LEU A 129 -3.51 -3.84 -10.47
C LEU A 129 -2.02 -3.48 -10.40
N HIS A 130 -1.67 -2.19 -10.40
CA HIS A 130 -0.30 -1.73 -10.24
C HIS A 130 0.27 -2.10 -8.87
N LEU A 131 -0.48 -1.88 -7.79
CA LEU A 131 -0.10 -2.31 -6.44
C LEU A 131 0.22 -3.82 -6.41
N ALA A 132 -0.66 -4.63 -6.98
CA ALA A 132 -0.48 -6.07 -7.03
C ALA A 132 0.77 -6.46 -7.85
N ARG A 133 0.94 -5.91 -9.03
CA ARG A 133 2.12 -6.21 -9.90
C ARG A 133 3.43 -5.87 -9.24
N GLU A 134 3.48 -4.77 -8.48
CA GLU A 134 4.68 -4.31 -7.82
C GLU A 134 5.01 -5.06 -6.52
N THR A 135 4.02 -5.67 -5.86
CA THR A 135 4.23 -6.27 -4.55
C THR A 135 4.14 -7.79 -4.52
N LEU A 136 3.33 -8.40 -5.39
CA LEU A 136 3.14 -9.86 -5.44
C LEU A 136 4.43 -10.66 -5.68
N PRO A 137 5.38 -10.26 -6.54
CA PRO A 137 6.58 -11.07 -6.76
C PRO A 137 7.32 -11.37 -5.44
N ALA A 138 7.54 -10.37 -4.60
CA ALA A 138 8.21 -10.56 -3.31
C ALA A 138 7.37 -11.38 -2.31
N MET A 139 6.04 -11.24 -2.34
CA MET A 139 5.12 -12.04 -1.52
C MET A 139 5.17 -13.52 -1.92
N ILE A 140 5.19 -13.80 -3.24
CA ILE A 140 5.28 -15.16 -3.78
C ILE A 140 6.62 -15.80 -3.39
N ASP A 141 7.72 -15.10 -3.59
CA ASP A 141 9.06 -15.58 -3.23
C ASP A 141 9.19 -15.84 -1.72
N ALA A 142 8.52 -15.03 -0.90
CA ALA A 142 8.48 -15.19 0.55
C ALA A 142 7.49 -16.29 1.01
N GLY A 143 6.61 -16.78 0.14
CA GLY A 143 5.54 -17.73 0.48
C GLY A 143 4.51 -17.14 1.45
N LYS A 144 4.39 -15.81 1.54
CA LYS A 144 3.45 -15.11 2.43
C LYS A 144 3.14 -13.70 1.92
N GLY A 145 1.94 -13.25 2.19
CA GLY A 145 1.50 -11.89 1.85
C GLY A 145 -0.03 -11.83 1.77
N ALA A 146 -0.56 -10.61 1.78
CA ALA A 146 -1.99 -10.38 1.61
C ALA A 146 -2.25 -9.05 0.88
N ILE A 147 -3.23 -9.06 -0.03
CA ILE A 147 -3.78 -7.86 -0.63
C ILE A 147 -5.25 -7.78 -0.25
N LEU A 148 -5.63 -6.68 0.41
CA LEU A 148 -7.00 -6.41 0.85
C LEU A 148 -7.53 -5.16 0.14
N VAL A 149 -8.83 -5.15 -0.08
CA VAL A 149 -9.53 -3.99 -0.65
C VAL A 149 -10.69 -3.64 0.26
N THR A 150 -10.78 -2.37 0.65
CA THR A 150 -11.98 -1.89 1.33
C THR A 150 -13.02 -1.53 0.27
N GLY A 151 -14.22 -2.05 0.43
CA GLY A 151 -15.34 -1.75 -0.45
C GLY A 151 -16.31 -0.75 0.17
N ASN A 152 -17.13 -0.13 -0.67
CA ASN A 152 -18.29 0.64 -0.25
C ASN A 152 -19.54 -0.12 -0.71
N THR A 153 -20.48 -0.33 0.20
CA THR A 153 -21.78 -0.96 -0.07
C THR A 153 -22.85 0.09 -0.22
#